data_2d0b663d6e1c2991594619ff13bbfc7b
#
_entry.id   2d0b663d6e1c2991594619ff13bbfc7b
#
_cell.length_a   1.000
_cell.length_b   1.000
_cell.length_c   1.000
_cell.angle_alpha   90.00
_cell.angle_beta   90.00
_cell.angle_gamma   90.00
#
_symmetry.space_group_name_H-M   'P 1'
#
loop_
_entity.id
_entity.type
_entity.pdbx_description
1 polymer ?
#
loop_
_entity_poly.entity_id
_entity_poly.type
_entity_poly.pdbx_seq_one_letter_code
_entity_poly.pdbx_strand_id
1 'polypeptide(L)'
;NYWQDRMQASQVALANKSRKEVDRQIKKYYIKLSKKIISEYEALYNEVLVKKAAGEAISPATLYKMDKYWQMQQQIRTQLKNTGAHLQKIMSSVFEFFYKKSYNSIKIDGVPLFSTIDDNAVNQIINSIWTADGQSWSQRIWNDMKLLQETLEEGLLEAVTTGKKTSDLKKTLQQRFNVSYNRADTLVRTEMAHI
;
A
#
# COMPACT_ATOMS: atom_id res chain seq x y z
N ASN A 1 -9.56 17.21 -33.35
CA ASN A 1 -9.53 16.28 -34.47
C ASN A 1 -10.20 14.96 -34.05
N TYR A 2 -11.28 14.54 -34.78
CA TYR A 2 -12.14 13.39 -34.42
C TYR A 2 -11.34 12.13 -34.01
N TRP A 3 -10.25 11.80 -34.69
CA TRP A 3 -9.44 10.64 -34.40
C TRP A 3 -8.59 10.80 -33.13
N GLN A 4 -8.07 11.98 -32.87
CA GLN A 4 -7.33 12.29 -31.65
C GLN A 4 -8.25 12.23 -30.44
N ASP A 5 -9.46 12.80 -30.52
CA ASP A 5 -10.45 12.80 -29.44
C ASP A 5 -10.90 11.36 -29.11
N ARG A 6 -11.09 10.53 -30.14
CA ARG A 6 -11.48 9.12 -29.99
C ARG A 6 -10.36 8.26 -29.39
N MET A 7 -9.12 8.47 -29.82
CA MET A 7 -7.95 7.77 -29.23
C MET A 7 -7.77 8.17 -27.78
N GLN A 8 -7.83 9.45 -27.47
CA GLN A 8 -7.74 9.96 -26.10
C GLN A 8 -8.85 9.41 -25.21
N ALA A 9 -10.09 9.39 -25.67
CA ALA A 9 -11.21 8.80 -24.95
C ALA A 9 -11.02 7.30 -24.68
N SER A 10 -10.48 6.55 -25.64
CA SER A 10 -10.20 5.12 -25.48
C SER A 10 -9.09 4.87 -24.44
N GLN A 11 -8.02 5.67 -24.47
CA GLN A 11 -6.93 5.57 -23.50
C GLN A 11 -7.41 5.92 -22.09
N VAL A 12 -8.18 7.00 -21.93
CA VAL A 12 -8.79 7.38 -20.65
C VAL A 12 -9.71 6.29 -20.11
N ALA A 13 -10.53 5.68 -20.96
CA ALA A 13 -11.41 4.58 -20.56
C ALA A 13 -10.62 3.35 -20.09
N LEU A 14 -9.54 2.99 -20.80
CA LEU A 14 -8.64 1.90 -20.42
C LEU A 14 -7.93 2.18 -19.10
N ALA A 15 -7.39 3.38 -18.92
CA ALA A 15 -6.74 3.80 -17.68
C ALA A 15 -7.70 3.71 -16.49
N ASN A 16 -8.92 4.21 -16.65
CA ASN A 16 -9.94 4.15 -15.61
C ASN A 16 -10.36 2.72 -15.26
N LYS A 17 -10.47 1.83 -16.22
CA LYS A 17 -10.80 0.41 -15.99
C LYS A 17 -9.67 -0.30 -15.25
N SER A 18 -8.43 -0.13 -15.68
CA SER A 18 -7.25 -0.73 -15.06
C SER A 18 -7.08 -0.21 -13.63
N ARG A 19 -7.25 1.09 -13.41
CA ARG A 19 -7.18 1.71 -12.09
C ARG A 19 -8.22 1.16 -11.13
N LYS A 20 -9.48 1.01 -11.56
CA LYS A 20 -10.56 0.46 -10.72
C LYS A 20 -10.26 -0.97 -10.29
N GLU A 21 -9.70 -1.79 -11.18
CA GLU A 21 -9.35 -3.17 -10.85
C GLU A 21 -8.21 -3.22 -9.82
N VAL A 22 -7.16 -2.41 -10.00
CA VAL A 22 -6.06 -2.32 -9.03
C VAL A 22 -6.55 -1.81 -7.68
N ASP A 23 -7.32 -0.72 -7.68
CA ASP A 23 -7.89 -0.16 -6.45
C ASP A 23 -8.69 -1.22 -5.69
N ARG A 24 -9.53 -1.98 -6.39
CA ARG A 24 -10.31 -3.06 -5.79
C ARG A 24 -9.43 -4.12 -5.14
N GLN A 25 -8.35 -4.54 -5.81
CA GLN A 25 -7.43 -5.56 -5.29
C GLN A 25 -6.65 -5.03 -4.09
N ILE A 26 -6.09 -3.84 -4.18
CA ILE A 26 -5.35 -3.19 -3.09
C ILE A 26 -6.27 -2.99 -1.88
N LYS A 27 -7.46 -2.44 -2.08
CA LYS A 27 -8.44 -2.19 -1.01
C LYS A 27 -8.83 -3.47 -0.28
N LYS A 28 -9.14 -4.53 -1.02
CA LYS A 28 -9.47 -5.84 -0.43
C LYS A 28 -8.33 -6.39 0.41
N TYR A 29 -7.10 -6.23 -0.06
CA TYR A 29 -5.91 -6.66 0.64
C TYR A 29 -5.68 -5.88 1.92
N TYR A 30 -5.76 -4.54 1.87
CA TYR A 30 -5.63 -3.68 3.05
C TYR A 30 -6.71 -3.93 4.10
N ILE A 31 -7.95 -4.19 3.70
CA ILE A 31 -9.03 -4.55 4.64
C ILE A 31 -8.69 -5.85 5.39
N LYS A 32 -8.20 -6.87 4.68
CA LYS A 32 -7.82 -8.15 5.30
C LYS A 32 -6.63 -7.98 6.23
N LEU A 33 -5.61 -7.25 5.78
CA LEU A 33 -4.40 -6.99 6.54
C LEU A 33 -4.69 -6.18 7.82
N SER A 34 -5.45 -5.08 7.70
CA SER A 34 -5.79 -4.23 8.83
C SER A 34 -6.57 -4.97 9.91
N LYS A 35 -7.56 -5.77 9.52
CA LYS A 35 -8.34 -6.59 10.48
C LYS A 35 -7.42 -7.52 11.27
N LYS A 36 -6.49 -8.19 10.60
CA LYS A 36 -5.56 -9.12 11.25
C LYS A 36 -4.62 -8.41 12.21
N ILE A 37 -3.93 -7.39 11.74
CA ILE A 37 -2.93 -6.65 12.54
C ILE A 37 -3.61 -5.93 13.71
N ILE A 38 -4.75 -5.28 13.49
CA ILE A 38 -5.49 -4.60 14.56
C ILE A 38 -5.92 -5.60 15.63
N SER A 39 -6.38 -6.77 15.25
CA SER A 39 -6.75 -7.84 16.21
C SER A 39 -5.55 -8.28 17.08
N GLU A 40 -4.36 -8.38 16.51
CA GLU A 40 -3.13 -8.70 17.24
C GLU A 40 -2.76 -7.60 18.27
N TYR A 41 -2.85 -6.32 17.85
CA TYR A 41 -2.64 -5.19 18.76
C TYR A 41 -3.69 -5.10 19.87
N GLU A 42 -4.98 -5.33 19.54
CA GLU A 42 -6.07 -5.37 20.54
C GLU A 42 -5.85 -6.46 21.58
N ALA A 43 -5.44 -7.67 21.15
CA ALA A 43 -5.18 -8.78 22.04
C ALA A 43 -4.02 -8.47 23.02
N LEU A 44 -2.93 -7.91 22.54
CA LEU A 44 -1.81 -7.48 23.39
C LEU A 44 -2.21 -6.35 24.34
N TYR A 45 -2.94 -5.36 23.84
CA TYR A 45 -3.37 -4.21 24.64
C TYR A 45 -4.34 -4.61 25.74
N ASN A 46 -5.28 -5.51 25.47
CA ASN A 46 -6.18 -6.05 26.48
C ASN A 46 -5.42 -6.78 27.60
N GLU A 47 -4.36 -7.52 27.28
CA GLU A 47 -3.48 -8.14 28.27
C GLU A 47 -2.77 -7.09 29.14
N VAL A 48 -2.31 -5.99 28.54
CA VAL A 48 -1.74 -4.86 29.27
C VAL A 48 -2.76 -4.22 30.20
N LEU A 49 -4.01 -4.05 29.76
CA LEU A 49 -5.08 -3.49 30.59
C LEU A 49 -5.42 -4.38 31.79
N VAL A 50 -5.41 -5.72 31.63
CA VAL A 50 -5.62 -6.67 32.71
C VAL A 50 -4.51 -6.52 33.77
N LYS A 51 -3.26 -6.44 33.38
CA LYS A 51 -2.12 -6.19 34.29
C LYS A 51 -2.26 -4.86 35.03
N LYS A 52 -2.67 -3.81 34.33
CA LYS A 52 -2.93 -2.49 34.92
C LYS A 52 -4.05 -2.56 35.96
N ALA A 53 -5.12 -3.29 35.67
CA ALA A 53 -6.23 -3.50 36.62
C ALA A 53 -5.81 -4.29 37.85
N ALA A 54 -4.79 -5.16 37.74
CA ALA A 54 -4.18 -5.89 38.84
C ALA A 54 -3.19 -5.03 39.67
N GLY A 55 -3.04 -3.73 39.36
CA GLY A 55 -2.17 -2.81 40.09
C GLY A 55 -0.75 -2.72 39.58
N GLU A 56 -0.41 -3.36 38.46
CA GLU A 56 0.91 -3.23 37.86
C GLU A 56 1.08 -1.84 37.21
N ALA A 57 2.23 -1.22 37.41
CA ALA A 57 2.61 0.01 36.72
C ALA A 57 2.94 -0.33 35.25
N ILE A 58 2.10 0.16 34.33
CA ILE A 58 2.26 -0.10 32.90
C ILE A 58 2.85 1.14 32.21
N SER A 59 3.91 0.90 31.48
CA SER A 59 4.62 1.90 30.66
C SER A 59 5.12 1.25 29.37
N PRO A 60 5.60 2.02 28.39
CA PRO A 60 6.28 1.44 27.21
C PRO A 60 7.43 0.48 27.59
N ALA A 61 8.16 0.77 28.67
CA ALA A 61 9.21 -0.12 29.16
C ALA A 61 8.67 -1.49 29.60
N THR A 62 7.43 -1.56 30.07
CA THR A 62 6.77 -2.83 30.45
C THR A 62 6.50 -3.67 29.19
N LEU A 63 6.06 -3.05 28.09
CA LEU A 63 5.87 -3.74 26.80
C LEU A 63 7.17 -4.36 26.30
N TYR A 64 8.27 -3.62 26.35
CA TYR A 64 9.57 -4.09 25.87
C TYR A 64 10.13 -5.28 26.66
N LYS A 65 9.63 -5.53 27.86
CA LYS A 65 9.95 -6.71 28.66
C LYS A 65 9.06 -7.93 28.35
N MET A 66 8.01 -7.76 27.53
CA MET A 66 7.09 -8.82 27.17
C MET A 66 7.55 -9.54 25.89
N ASP A 67 7.86 -10.84 25.98
CA ASP A 67 8.20 -11.65 24.79
C ASP A 67 7.10 -11.60 23.73
N LYS A 68 5.84 -11.58 24.15
CA LYS A 68 4.68 -11.47 23.27
C LYS A 68 4.66 -10.20 22.43
N TYR A 69 5.13 -9.08 22.99
CA TYR A 69 5.29 -7.83 22.23
C TYR A 69 6.28 -8.01 21.07
N TRP A 70 7.43 -8.58 21.33
CA TRP A 70 8.45 -8.80 20.29
C TRP A 70 8.03 -9.81 19.25
N GLN A 71 7.37 -10.90 19.66
CA GLN A 71 6.80 -11.88 18.74
C GLN A 71 5.76 -11.22 17.80
N MET A 72 4.86 -10.42 18.36
CA MET A 72 3.86 -9.66 17.60
C MET A 72 4.54 -8.70 16.61
N GLN A 73 5.55 -7.92 17.05
CA GLN A 73 6.27 -7.00 16.19
C GLN A 73 6.97 -7.73 15.02
N GLN A 74 7.55 -8.89 15.26
CA GLN A 74 8.15 -9.72 14.21
C GLN A 74 7.10 -10.23 13.20
N GLN A 75 5.95 -10.66 13.68
CA GLN A 75 4.85 -11.10 12.82
C GLN A 75 4.33 -9.94 11.96
N ILE A 76 4.11 -8.77 12.54
CA ILE A 76 3.66 -7.57 11.83
C ILE A 76 4.68 -7.16 10.77
N ARG A 77 5.97 -7.14 11.10
CA ARG A 77 7.05 -6.87 10.15
C ARG A 77 7.01 -7.82 8.96
N THR A 78 6.84 -9.12 9.22
CA THR A 78 6.73 -10.14 8.17
C THR A 78 5.49 -9.93 7.30
N GLN A 79 4.34 -9.61 7.90
CA GLN A 79 3.10 -9.35 7.17
C GLN A 79 3.22 -8.09 6.29
N LEU A 80 3.83 -7.01 6.78
CA LEU A 80 4.04 -5.78 6.01
C LEU A 80 5.06 -5.98 4.89
N LYS A 81 6.11 -6.77 5.12
CA LYS A 81 7.05 -7.17 4.06
C LYS A 81 6.34 -7.93 2.94
N ASN A 82 5.51 -8.91 3.30
CA ASN A 82 4.73 -9.66 2.33
C ASN A 82 3.71 -8.77 1.59
N THR A 83 3.16 -7.78 2.29
CA THR A 83 2.26 -6.78 1.71
C THR A 83 2.99 -5.91 0.67
N GLY A 84 4.16 -5.39 1.00
CA GLY A 84 4.97 -4.60 0.07
C GLY A 84 5.30 -5.38 -1.20
N ALA A 85 5.73 -6.64 -1.07
CA ALA A 85 6.01 -7.52 -2.22
C ALA A 85 4.74 -7.78 -3.06
N HIS A 86 3.59 -7.98 -2.41
CA HIS A 86 2.31 -8.19 -3.11
C HIS A 86 1.85 -6.94 -3.86
N LEU A 87 1.93 -5.76 -3.24
CA LEU A 87 1.63 -4.48 -3.89
C LEU A 87 2.55 -4.23 -5.09
N GLN A 88 3.84 -4.48 -4.94
CA GLN A 88 4.81 -4.35 -6.02
C GLN A 88 4.44 -5.24 -7.21
N LYS A 89 4.06 -6.50 -6.94
CA LYS A 89 3.64 -7.43 -7.99
C LYS A 89 2.37 -6.97 -8.72
N ILE A 90 1.34 -6.53 -7.97
CA ILE A 90 0.08 -6.04 -8.55
C ILE A 90 0.36 -4.81 -9.42
N MET A 91 1.08 -3.82 -8.88
CA MET A 91 1.37 -2.57 -9.59
C MET A 91 2.20 -2.82 -10.85
N SER A 92 3.27 -3.62 -10.76
CA SER A 92 4.09 -3.98 -11.92
C SER A 92 3.24 -4.60 -13.04
N SER A 93 2.41 -5.59 -12.70
CA SER A 93 1.55 -6.27 -13.68
C SER A 93 0.55 -5.32 -14.35
N VAL A 94 0.02 -4.37 -13.61
CA VAL A 94 -0.95 -3.41 -14.16
C VAL A 94 -0.28 -2.34 -15.00
N PHE A 95 0.86 -1.81 -14.56
CA PHE A 95 1.62 -0.83 -15.35
C PHE A 95 2.09 -1.45 -16.68
N GLU A 96 2.60 -2.67 -16.63
CA GLU A 96 2.97 -3.41 -17.84
C GLU A 96 1.76 -3.63 -18.78
N PHE A 97 0.65 -4.12 -18.24
CA PHE A 97 -0.58 -4.32 -19.02
C PHE A 97 -1.07 -3.01 -19.63
N PHE A 98 -1.13 -1.94 -18.82
CA PHE A 98 -1.61 -0.63 -19.27
C PHE A 98 -0.72 -0.07 -20.37
N TYR A 99 0.60 -0.10 -20.18
CA TYR A 99 1.56 0.40 -21.16
C TYR A 99 1.46 -0.36 -22.49
N LYS A 100 1.52 -1.71 -22.46
CA LYS A 100 1.41 -2.54 -23.65
C LYS A 100 0.09 -2.31 -24.40
N LYS A 101 -1.01 -2.18 -23.66
CA LYS A 101 -2.32 -1.96 -24.22
C LYS A 101 -2.45 -0.59 -24.87
N SER A 102 -1.94 0.44 -24.22
CA SER A 102 -1.91 1.81 -24.74
C SER A 102 -1.06 1.89 -26.00
N TYR A 103 0.14 1.31 -25.98
CA TYR A 103 1.03 1.26 -27.13
C TYR A 103 0.39 0.56 -28.34
N ASN A 104 -0.20 -0.61 -28.13
CA ASN A 104 -0.85 -1.40 -29.20
C ASN A 104 -2.18 -0.77 -29.70
N SER A 105 -2.74 0.20 -28.97
CA SER A 105 -3.96 0.89 -29.40
C SER A 105 -3.70 1.97 -30.46
N ILE A 106 -2.44 2.37 -30.66
CA ILE A 106 -2.06 3.40 -31.61
C ILE A 106 -2.06 2.81 -33.02
N LYS A 107 -3.05 3.21 -33.82
CA LYS A 107 -3.26 2.73 -35.20
C LYS A 107 -3.53 3.92 -36.11
N ILE A 108 -3.02 3.86 -37.34
CA ILE A 108 -3.38 4.75 -38.43
C ILE A 108 -4.11 3.92 -39.49
N ASP A 109 -5.31 4.33 -39.86
CA ASP A 109 -6.18 3.62 -40.84
C ASP A 109 -6.40 2.12 -40.52
N GLY A 110 -6.49 1.79 -39.22
CA GLY A 110 -6.69 0.42 -38.76
C GLY A 110 -5.41 -0.44 -38.71
N VAL A 111 -4.28 0.08 -39.19
CA VAL A 111 -2.98 -0.60 -39.14
C VAL A 111 -2.23 -0.18 -37.89
N PRO A 112 -1.67 -1.12 -37.10
CA PRO A 112 -0.81 -0.78 -35.96
C PRO A 112 0.36 0.08 -36.43
N LEU A 113 0.56 1.23 -35.77
CA LEU A 113 1.64 2.17 -36.13
C LEU A 113 3.02 1.62 -35.76
N PHE A 114 3.06 0.75 -34.78
CA PHE A 114 4.31 0.21 -34.23
C PHE A 114 4.29 -1.34 -34.26
N SER A 115 5.47 -1.92 -34.41
CA SER A 115 5.69 -3.36 -34.19
C SER A 115 5.45 -3.73 -32.73
N THR A 116 5.42 -5.02 -32.41
CA THR A 116 5.34 -5.49 -31.01
C THR A 116 6.45 -4.86 -30.17
N ILE A 117 6.06 -4.31 -29.02
CA ILE A 117 7.03 -3.72 -28.08
C ILE A 117 7.81 -4.83 -27.37
N ASP A 118 9.10 -4.63 -27.22
CA ASP A 118 9.98 -5.53 -26.46
C ASP A 118 9.70 -5.43 -24.94
N ASP A 119 9.59 -6.58 -24.27
CA ASP A 119 9.35 -6.66 -22.83
C ASP A 119 10.44 -5.98 -22.00
N ASN A 120 11.70 -5.98 -22.46
CA ASN A 120 12.78 -5.26 -21.79
C ASN A 120 12.58 -3.74 -21.86
N ALA A 121 12.13 -3.23 -23.00
CA ALA A 121 11.81 -1.80 -23.15
C ALA A 121 10.64 -1.41 -22.24
N VAL A 122 9.60 -2.23 -22.15
CA VAL A 122 8.47 -2.02 -21.21
C VAL A 122 8.98 -1.95 -19.78
N ASN A 123 9.79 -2.92 -19.35
CA ASN A 123 10.35 -2.97 -18.00
C ASN A 123 11.22 -1.74 -17.67
N GLN A 124 12.01 -1.27 -18.62
CA GLN A 124 12.81 -0.05 -18.44
C GLN A 124 11.93 1.18 -18.24
N ILE A 125 10.85 1.32 -19.01
CA ILE A 125 9.95 2.47 -18.94
C ILE A 125 9.17 2.46 -17.63
N ILE A 126 8.51 1.37 -17.27
CA ILE A 126 7.70 1.30 -16.05
C ILE A 126 8.53 1.40 -14.76
N ASN A 127 9.83 1.10 -14.82
CA ASN A 127 10.74 1.21 -13.66
C ASN A 127 11.64 2.45 -13.74
N SER A 128 11.44 3.33 -14.72
CA SER A 128 12.22 4.56 -14.82
C SER A 128 11.93 5.49 -13.65
N ILE A 129 13.00 6.16 -13.16
CA ILE A 129 12.87 7.18 -12.14
C ILE A 129 12.66 8.51 -12.84
N TRP A 130 11.45 9.04 -12.76
CA TRP A 130 11.07 10.30 -13.40
C TRP A 130 10.74 11.42 -12.40
N THR A 131 10.64 11.08 -11.12
CA THR A 131 10.29 12.01 -10.05
C THR A 131 11.51 12.79 -9.58
N ALA A 132 11.32 14.06 -9.22
CA ALA A 132 12.39 14.98 -8.82
C ALA A 132 13.16 14.54 -7.56
N ASP A 133 12.55 13.72 -6.71
CA ASP A 133 13.17 13.17 -5.51
C ASP A 133 14.01 11.89 -5.76
N GLY A 134 14.10 11.44 -7.00
CA GLY A 134 14.91 10.29 -7.39
C GLY A 134 14.42 8.94 -6.87
N GLN A 135 13.17 8.83 -6.42
CA GLN A 135 12.61 7.58 -5.92
C GLN A 135 11.74 6.88 -6.99
N SER A 136 11.96 5.57 -7.15
CA SER A 136 11.07 4.74 -7.95
C SER A 136 9.75 4.47 -7.21
N TRP A 137 8.70 4.10 -7.94
CA TRP A 137 7.43 3.69 -7.35
C TRP A 137 7.59 2.49 -6.41
N SER A 138 8.49 1.57 -6.72
CA SER A 138 8.80 0.42 -5.87
C SER A 138 9.42 0.85 -4.53
N GLN A 139 10.38 1.78 -4.55
CA GLN A 139 10.97 2.34 -3.31
C GLN A 139 9.90 3.02 -2.44
N ARG A 140 8.94 3.73 -3.06
CA ARG A 140 7.83 4.37 -2.35
C ARG A 140 6.94 3.37 -1.62
N ILE A 141 6.68 2.19 -2.23
CA ILE A 141 5.95 1.09 -1.55
C ILE A 141 6.68 0.67 -0.28
N TRP A 142 8.00 0.41 -0.37
CA TRP A 142 8.78 -0.04 0.78
C TRP A 142 8.89 1.01 1.87
N ASN A 143 9.05 2.29 1.50
CA ASN A 143 9.05 3.40 2.45
C ASN A 143 7.70 3.53 3.16
N ASP A 144 6.57 3.34 2.44
CA ASP A 144 5.24 3.38 3.05
C ASP A 144 5.00 2.20 4.00
N MET A 145 5.46 0.98 3.66
CA MET A 145 5.36 -0.17 4.56
C MET A 145 6.15 0.04 5.85
N LYS A 146 7.36 0.62 5.75
CA LYS A 146 8.16 0.98 6.92
C LYS A 146 7.45 2.02 7.78
N LEU A 147 6.95 3.09 7.16
CA LEU A 147 6.23 4.16 7.86
C LEU A 147 4.93 3.64 8.50
N LEU A 148 4.20 2.74 7.83
CA LEU A 148 3.04 2.09 8.41
C LEU A 148 3.40 1.30 9.66
N GLN A 149 4.48 0.50 9.64
CA GLN A 149 4.96 -0.24 10.80
C GLN A 149 5.26 0.71 11.97
N GLU A 150 6.04 1.76 11.73
CA GLU A 150 6.43 2.75 12.74
C GLU A 150 5.20 3.44 13.37
N THR A 151 4.27 3.90 12.54
CA THR A 151 3.07 4.60 13.02
C THR A 151 2.06 3.68 13.72
N LEU A 152 1.99 2.40 13.38
CA LEU A 152 1.20 1.42 14.13
C LEU A 152 1.78 1.18 15.53
N GLU A 153 3.10 1.04 15.64
CA GLU A 153 3.79 0.91 16.93
C GLU A 153 3.61 2.16 17.80
N GLU A 154 3.79 3.37 17.22
CA GLU A 154 3.53 4.64 17.91
C GLU A 154 2.11 4.69 18.48
N GLY A 155 1.10 4.25 17.72
CA GLY A 155 -0.29 4.20 18.17
C GLY A 155 -0.49 3.31 19.40
N LEU A 156 0.18 2.14 19.45
CA LEU A 156 0.18 1.27 20.62
C LEU A 156 0.85 1.92 21.82
N LEU A 157 2.06 2.48 21.63
CA LEU A 157 2.82 3.13 22.71
C LEU A 157 2.07 4.32 23.29
N GLU A 158 1.44 5.11 22.43
CA GLU A 158 0.57 6.22 22.85
C GLU A 158 -0.61 5.73 23.71
N ALA A 159 -1.29 4.65 23.26
CA ALA A 159 -2.40 4.09 24.00
C ALA A 159 -1.99 3.58 25.38
N VAL A 160 -0.82 2.93 25.49
CA VAL A 160 -0.24 2.45 26.75
C VAL A 160 0.10 3.62 27.68
N THR A 161 0.73 4.65 27.14
CA THR A 161 1.16 5.83 27.92
C THR A 161 -0.03 6.63 28.44
N THR A 162 -1.06 6.83 27.61
CA THR A 162 -2.22 7.66 27.93
C THR A 162 -3.39 6.90 28.55
N GLY A 163 -3.32 5.56 28.58
CA GLY A 163 -4.39 4.70 29.10
C GLY A 163 -5.68 4.77 28.27
N LYS A 164 -5.57 4.90 26.96
CA LYS A 164 -6.72 4.94 26.03
C LYS A 164 -7.60 3.69 26.17
N LYS A 165 -8.88 3.82 25.79
CA LYS A 165 -9.74 2.64 25.63
C LYS A 165 -9.30 1.82 24.42
N THR A 166 -9.55 0.51 24.46
CA THR A 166 -9.25 -0.39 23.32
C THR A 166 -9.93 0.08 22.03
N SER A 167 -11.16 0.62 22.12
CA SER A 167 -11.87 1.19 20.96
C SER A 167 -11.17 2.37 20.33
N ASP A 168 -10.47 3.18 21.11
CA ASP A 168 -9.74 4.36 20.63
C ASP A 168 -8.42 3.95 19.98
N LEU A 169 -7.73 2.96 20.56
CA LEU A 169 -6.58 2.32 19.92
C LEU A 169 -6.97 1.77 18.54
N LYS A 170 -8.06 1.01 18.47
CA LYS A 170 -8.57 0.46 17.22
C LYS A 170 -8.82 1.52 16.15
N LYS A 171 -9.48 2.64 16.51
CA LYS A 171 -9.70 3.77 15.60
C LYS A 171 -8.39 4.38 15.11
N THR A 172 -7.43 4.58 16.02
CA THR A 172 -6.10 5.11 15.69
C THR A 172 -5.39 4.21 14.67
N LEU A 173 -5.34 2.92 14.93
CA LEU A 173 -4.69 1.96 14.03
C LEU A 173 -5.40 1.89 12.66
N GLN A 174 -6.73 1.91 12.63
CA GLN A 174 -7.51 1.94 11.39
C GLN A 174 -7.19 3.18 10.54
N GLN A 175 -7.03 4.34 11.18
CA GLN A 175 -6.63 5.58 10.49
C GLN A 175 -5.24 5.45 9.85
N ARG A 176 -4.27 4.79 10.52
CA ARG A 176 -2.94 4.55 9.96
C ARG A 176 -3.00 3.68 8.70
N PHE A 177 -3.81 2.63 8.71
CA PHE A 177 -4.06 1.81 7.53
C PHE A 177 -4.73 2.58 6.39
N ASN A 178 -5.69 3.44 6.70
CA ASN A 178 -6.36 4.28 5.70
C ASN A 178 -5.38 5.26 5.03
N VAL A 179 -4.47 5.84 5.79
CA VAL A 179 -3.42 6.73 5.25
C VAL A 179 -2.49 5.96 4.31
N SER A 180 -2.02 4.79 4.70
CA SER A 180 -1.17 3.94 3.85
C SER A 180 -1.91 3.49 2.58
N TYR A 181 -3.15 3.06 2.69
CA TYR A 181 -3.98 2.74 1.53
C TYR A 181 -4.11 3.92 0.55
N ASN A 182 -4.39 5.12 1.06
CA ASN A 182 -4.53 6.32 0.23
C ASN A 182 -3.21 6.69 -0.49
N ARG A 183 -2.06 6.45 0.14
CA ARG A 183 -0.75 6.62 -0.48
C ARG A 183 -0.54 5.62 -1.62
N ALA A 184 -0.90 4.36 -1.41
CA ALA A 184 -0.81 3.33 -2.44
C ALA A 184 -1.73 3.65 -3.64
N ASP A 185 -2.97 4.10 -3.40
CA ASP A 185 -3.89 4.54 -4.46
C ASP A 185 -3.36 5.77 -5.22
N THR A 186 -2.82 6.75 -4.50
CA THR A 186 -2.20 7.93 -5.11
C THR A 186 -1.01 7.55 -5.99
N LEU A 187 -0.17 6.63 -5.51
CA LEU A 187 0.98 6.13 -6.26
C LEU A 187 0.55 5.49 -7.59
N VAL A 188 -0.47 4.63 -7.57
CA VAL A 188 -1.02 4.02 -8.79
C VAL A 188 -1.48 5.09 -9.78
N ARG A 189 -2.23 6.08 -9.30
CA ARG A 189 -2.73 7.17 -10.17
C ARG A 189 -1.60 7.97 -10.81
N THR A 190 -0.59 8.29 -10.03
CA THR A 190 0.54 9.10 -10.47
C THR A 190 1.38 8.36 -11.51
N GLU A 191 1.70 7.09 -11.26
CA GLU A 191 2.47 6.28 -12.19
C GLU A 191 1.69 6.00 -13.48
N MET A 192 0.40 5.68 -13.41
CA MET A 192 -0.43 5.47 -14.60
C MET A 192 -0.64 6.75 -15.44
N ALA A 193 -0.54 7.92 -14.83
CA ALA A 193 -0.59 9.19 -15.57
C ALA A 193 0.73 9.52 -16.27
N HIS A 194 1.85 8.96 -15.77
CA HIS A 194 3.16 9.11 -16.36
C HIS A 194 3.42 8.14 -17.52
N ILE A 195 2.95 6.92 -17.40
CA ILE A 195 3.05 5.86 -18.42
C ILE A 195 2.15 6.17 -19.64
#